data_c3bb36b00b7a5799251e64554cb6a75a
#
_entry.id   c3bb36b00b7a5799251e64554cb6a75a
#
_cell.length_a   1.000
_cell.length_b   1.000
_cell.length_c   1.000
_cell.angle_alpha   90.00
_cell.angle_beta   90.00
_cell.angle_gamma   90.00
#
_symmetry.space_group_name_H-M   'P 1'
#
loop_
_entity.id
_entity.type
_entity.pdbx_description
1 polymer ?
#
loop_
_entity_poly.entity_id
_entity_poly.type
_entity_poly.pdbx_seq_one_letter_code
_entity_poly.pdbx_strand_id
1 'polypeptide(L)'
;MKRRGMLALAIGATAAVALSGCAFGGGAPTSGEALKADAEATGTITVWSWDVAATALKRLGADYEKAHEGTTIKVVDIGYDNAYDKISVGLQAGTGLPDLITLETDHNQSYLTQFPQGFADLSPVLGDKKADFDPFKWATGTDKGGALRMAPWDSGTVGLYYRTDYFRAAGVDPSAVKTWDDLVAAGEKIKAATGHTLLTADLSAGGSLSMYLQQQGAGYFDDKGEITVNSPEAVRALTLLQTMQQKGLITNAKGWDASVTSAKDGDSAVTPEAVWWIGTLEGEAPELSGKYAVRDLPVFDDRSAPTSNNGGSGLAIPAQAKNPQLAADFMAYVLANDGNQSSMMQKEGLFPAYLPALEADFFAQPSDYFGGQKVFQTFAQLTPKIPSIAFTSDQSVASDAVTNAVGAAVLNGEDPKKALDDAAAQIANSTGRKIAG
;
A
#
# COMPACT_ATOMS: atom_id res chain seq x y z
N MET A 1 -79.42 29.60 22.88
CA MET A 1 -79.84 30.78 23.75
C MET A 1 -78.58 31.56 24.00
N LYS A 2 -78.52 32.77 23.41
CA LYS A 2 -78.22 34.07 24.08
C LYS A 2 -76.92 34.08 24.87
N ARG A 3 -76.00 34.99 24.77
CA ARG A 3 -75.81 36.32 24.13
C ARG A 3 -74.45 36.84 24.58
N ARG A 4 -73.80 37.63 23.64
CA ARG A 4 -73.19 38.93 23.91
C ARG A 4 -72.05 38.94 24.97
N GLY A 5 -70.87 39.45 24.74
CA GLY A 5 -70.43 40.61 24.01
C GLY A 5 -69.59 41.45 24.96
N MET A 6 -68.43 41.88 24.55
CA MET A 6 -68.03 43.29 24.60
C MET A 6 -66.55 43.46 24.43
N LEU A 7 -66.28 44.42 23.56
CA LEU A 7 -64.99 45.03 23.33
C LEU A 7 -64.41 45.68 24.57
N ALA A 8 -63.07 45.62 24.72
CA ALA A 8 -62.29 46.72 25.33
C ALA A 8 -60.91 46.80 24.73
N LEU A 9 -60.62 47.93 24.16
CA LEU A 9 -59.36 48.44 23.65
C LEU A 9 -58.41 48.75 24.80
N ALA A 10 -57.09 48.42 24.69
CA ALA A 10 -55.99 49.17 25.30
C ALA A 10 -54.66 48.75 24.75
N ILE A 11 -54.09 49.57 23.87
CA ILE A 11 -52.82 50.29 23.95
C ILE A 11 -51.58 49.42 24.25
N GLY A 12 -50.78 49.24 23.22
CA GLY A 12 -49.38 49.31 22.93
C GLY A 12 -48.33 49.18 24.02
N ALA A 13 -47.51 48.19 23.86
CA ALA A 13 -46.09 48.24 24.18
C ALA A 13 -45.33 47.30 23.24
N THR A 14 -44.63 47.88 22.28
CA THR A 14 -43.71 47.20 21.37
C THR A 14 -42.49 46.77 22.17
N ALA A 15 -42.44 45.50 22.59
CA ALA A 15 -41.19 44.87 23.04
C ALA A 15 -40.57 44.17 21.85
N ALA A 16 -39.50 44.78 21.32
CA ALA A 16 -38.62 44.15 20.33
C ALA A 16 -37.89 42.99 21.04
N VAL A 17 -38.38 41.78 20.84
CA VAL A 17 -37.64 40.55 21.18
C VAL A 17 -36.63 40.34 20.05
N ALA A 18 -35.33 40.71 20.31
CA ALA A 18 -34.23 40.28 19.51
C ALA A 18 -34.16 38.74 19.55
N LEU A 19 -34.67 38.06 18.54
CA LEU A 19 -34.33 36.68 18.26
C LEU A 19 -32.85 36.61 17.94
N SER A 20 -32.04 36.32 18.94
CA SER A 20 -30.67 35.81 18.72
C SER A 20 -30.82 34.43 18.07
N GLY A 21 -30.90 34.40 16.77
CA GLY A 21 -30.73 33.20 15.97
C GLY A 21 -29.34 32.63 16.24
N CYS A 22 -29.29 31.55 17.05
CA CYS A 22 -28.12 30.67 16.99
C CYS A 22 -28.05 30.10 15.57
N ALA A 23 -27.37 30.81 14.71
CA ALA A 23 -26.87 30.23 13.49
C ALA A 23 -25.91 29.11 13.92
N PHE A 24 -26.36 27.88 13.82
CA PHE A 24 -25.47 26.75 13.66
C PHE A 24 -24.75 26.94 12.33
N GLY A 25 -23.80 27.84 12.35
CA GLY A 25 -22.77 27.91 11.34
C GLY A 25 -21.89 26.70 11.54
N GLY A 26 -22.13 25.64 10.78
CA GLY A 26 -21.11 24.69 10.46
C GLY A 26 -20.02 25.50 9.75
N GLY A 27 -19.06 26.01 10.50
CA GLY A 27 -17.86 26.61 9.95
C GLY A 27 -17.17 25.52 9.17
N ALA A 28 -17.13 25.68 7.84
CA ALA A 28 -16.10 25.03 7.06
C ALA A 28 -14.78 25.27 7.80
N PRO A 29 -13.89 24.26 7.95
CA PRO A 29 -12.62 24.47 8.58
C PRO A 29 -11.95 25.63 7.83
N THR A 30 -11.63 26.69 8.55
CA THR A 30 -10.80 27.78 8.05
C THR A 30 -9.58 27.12 7.45
N SER A 31 -9.27 27.43 6.20
CA SER A 31 -8.03 27.03 5.54
C SER A 31 -6.89 27.32 6.52
N GLY A 32 -6.36 26.25 7.14
CA GLY A 32 -5.28 26.37 8.11
C GLY A 32 -4.10 27.09 7.47
N GLU A 33 -3.31 27.77 8.27
CA GLU A 33 -2.05 28.36 7.81
C GLU A 33 -1.27 27.26 7.06
N ALA A 34 -0.68 27.62 5.91
CA ALA A 34 0.09 26.66 5.12
C ALA A 34 1.23 26.08 5.98
N LEU A 35 1.41 24.78 5.90
CA LEU A 35 2.51 24.11 6.59
C LEU A 35 3.85 24.70 6.14
N LYS A 36 4.83 24.70 7.01
CA LYS A 36 6.17 25.26 6.77
C LYS A 36 7.21 24.16 7.00
N ALA A 37 8.23 24.14 6.17
CA ALA A 37 9.41 23.34 6.46
C ALA A 37 10.15 23.91 7.69
N ASP A 38 10.76 23.02 8.49
CA ASP A 38 11.64 23.36 9.62
C ASP A 38 11.02 24.31 10.66
N ALA A 39 9.73 24.17 10.94
CA ALA A 39 8.99 25.09 11.84
C ALA A 39 9.02 24.63 13.28
N GLU A 40 9.88 24.10 13.89
CA GLU A 40 10.08 23.75 15.32
C GLU A 40 8.79 23.86 16.20
N ALA A 41 7.71 23.18 15.77
CA ALA A 41 6.45 23.20 16.49
C ALA A 41 6.53 22.34 17.75
N THR A 42 5.78 22.76 18.79
CA THR A 42 5.71 22.05 20.08
C THR A 42 4.30 21.56 20.39
N GLY A 43 4.15 20.78 21.45
CA GLY A 43 2.87 20.26 21.93
C GLY A 43 2.75 18.76 21.77
N THR A 44 1.52 18.27 21.59
CA THR A 44 1.23 16.85 21.50
C THR A 44 0.55 16.54 20.18
N ILE A 45 0.99 15.46 19.52
CA ILE A 45 0.27 14.82 18.41
C ILE A 45 -0.09 13.38 18.74
N THR A 46 -1.18 12.92 18.13
CA THR A 46 -1.54 11.50 18.10
C THR A 46 -1.32 10.98 16.68
N VAL A 47 -0.75 9.78 16.57
CA VAL A 47 -0.46 9.10 15.31
C VAL A 47 -1.19 7.77 15.30
N TRP A 48 -1.94 7.46 14.25
CA TRP A 48 -2.50 6.12 14.01
C TRP A 48 -1.67 5.36 13.01
N SER A 49 -1.32 4.14 13.38
CA SER A 49 -0.55 3.21 12.55
C SER A 49 -0.87 1.76 12.98
N TRP A 50 -0.17 0.80 12.47
CA TRP A 50 -0.33 -0.63 12.79
C TRP A 50 1.01 -1.37 12.70
N ASP A 51 1.09 -2.53 13.37
CA ASP A 51 2.18 -3.50 13.31
C ASP A 51 3.59 -2.90 13.42
N VAL A 52 4.50 -3.32 12.54
CA VAL A 52 5.90 -2.88 12.51
C VAL A 52 6.01 -1.37 12.22
N ALA A 53 5.07 -0.80 11.47
CA ALA A 53 5.00 0.63 11.21
C ALA A 53 4.72 1.42 12.49
N ALA A 54 3.78 0.96 13.32
CA ALA A 54 3.52 1.57 14.64
C ALA A 54 4.75 1.42 15.56
N THR A 55 5.46 0.31 15.50
CA THR A 55 6.69 0.08 16.28
C THR A 55 7.79 1.06 15.87
N ALA A 56 8.02 1.25 14.58
CA ALA A 56 8.99 2.21 14.05
C ALA A 56 8.66 3.64 14.49
N LEU A 57 7.40 4.06 14.34
CA LEU A 57 6.94 5.39 14.74
C LEU A 57 7.05 5.63 16.25
N LYS A 58 6.77 4.64 17.10
CA LYS A 58 6.97 4.73 18.57
C LYS A 58 8.42 4.98 18.90
N ARG A 59 9.35 4.23 18.27
CA ARG A 59 10.78 4.38 18.49
C ARG A 59 11.27 5.76 18.04
N LEU A 60 10.97 6.15 16.80
CA LEU A 60 11.38 7.43 16.26
C LEU A 60 10.70 8.61 16.95
N GLY A 61 9.47 8.45 17.45
CA GLY A 61 8.78 9.43 18.27
C GLY A 61 9.53 9.69 19.57
N ALA A 62 9.98 8.62 20.26
CA ALA A 62 10.79 8.76 21.47
C ALA A 62 12.16 9.42 21.20
N ASP A 63 12.76 9.20 20.04
CA ASP A 63 14.01 9.86 19.66
C ASP A 63 13.79 11.31 19.27
N TYR A 64 12.67 11.62 18.61
CA TYR A 64 12.24 12.99 18.27
C TYR A 64 12.00 13.84 19.53
N GLU A 65 11.28 13.30 20.52
CA GLU A 65 10.99 13.97 21.80
C GLU A 65 12.27 14.35 22.57
N LYS A 66 13.31 13.50 22.51
CA LYS A 66 14.61 13.80 23.15
C LYS A 66 15.34 14.97 22.47
N ALA A 67 15.17 15.10 21.15
CA ALA A 67 15.82 16.16 20.36
C ALA A 67 15.03 17.46 20.32
N HIS A 68 13.69 17.42 20.57
CA HIS A 68 12.78 18.54 20.44
C HIS A 68 12.00 18.74 21.74
N GLU A 69 12.54 19.56 22.64
CA GLU A 69 11.94 19.81 23.95
C GLU A 69 10.52 20.41 23.81
N GLY A 70 9.59 19.96 24.65
CA GLY A 70 8.21 20.41 24.63
C GLY A 70 7.31 19.68 23.62
N THR A 71 7.81 18.62 22.98
CA THR A 71 7.02 17.77 22.08
C THR A 71 6.60 16.45 22.73
N THR A 72 5.48 15.89 22.29
CA THR A 72 5.01 14.55 22.67
C THR A 72 4.35 13.85 21.49
N ILE A 73 4.83 12.66 21.14
CA ILE A 73 4.37 11.85 20.01
C ILE A 73 3.65 10.59 20.53
N LYS A 74 2.33 10.57 20.47
CA LYS A 74 1.51 9.45 20.93
C LYS A 74 1.14 8.53 19.77
N VAL A 75 1.87 7.44 19.57
CA VAL A 75 1.55 6.46 18.54
C VAL A 75 0.60 5.40 19.08
N VAL A 76 -0.54 5.26 18.43
CA VAL A 76 -1.59 4.27 18.72
C VAL A 76 -1.58 3.24 17.61
N ASP A 77 -1.32 2.00 17.97
CA ASP A 77 -1.56 0.86 17.10
C ASP A 77 -3.07 0.58 17.08
N ILE A 78 -3.70 0.79 15.91
CA ILE A 78 -5.14 0.65 15.73
C ILE A 78 -5.55 -0.69 15.13
N GLY A 79 -4.56 -1.54 14.78
CA GLY A 79 -4.72 -2.80 14.06
C GLY A 79 -5.12 -2.59 12.61
N TYR A 80 -4.47 -3.35 11.72
CA TYR A 80 -4.65 -3.22 10.26
C TYR A 80 -6.12 -3.40 9.83
N ASP A 81 -6.77 -4.47 10.26
CA ASP A 81 -8.13 -4.84 9.84
C ASP A 81 -9.20 -3.76 10.12
N ASN A 82 -8.96 -2.91 11.13
CA ASN A 82 -9.90 -1.86 11.52
C ASN A 82 -9.48 -0.45 11.08
N ALA A 83 -8.30 -0.32 10.48
CA ALA A 83 -7.71 0.99 10.19
C ALA A 83 -8.57 1.79 9.20
N TYR A 84 -8.89 1.17 8.08
CA TYR A 84 -9.60 1.84 6.98
C TYR A 84 -11.04 2.22 7.31
N ASP A 85 -11.75 1.39 8.07
CA ASP A 85 -13.09 1.72 8.57
C ASP A 85 -13.05 2.94 9.48
N LYS A 86 -12.11 2.98 10.43
CA LYS A 86 -11.95 4.12 11.35
C LYS A 86 -11.58 5.40 10.62
N ILE A 87 -10.67 5.32 9.64
CA ILE A 87 -10.23 6.47 8.84
C ILE A 87 -11.39 6.99 7.99
N SER A 88 -12.11 6.10 7.30
CA SER A 88 -13.26 6.46 6.45
C SER A 88 -14.37 7.14 7.27
N VAL A 89 -14.72 6.59 8.43
CA VAL A 89 -15.70 7.17 9.34
C VAL A 89 -15.25 8.56 9.81
N GLY A 90 -13.99 8.71 10.21
CA GLY A 90 -13.45 9.99 10.67
C GLY A 90 -13.39 11.05 9.59
N LEU A 91 -13.05 10.68 8.33
CA LEU A 91 -13.07 11.59 7.18
C LEU A 91 -14.50 12.05 6.85
N GLN A 92 -15.48 11.12 6.85
CA GLN A 92 -16.88 11.42 6.59
C GLN A 92 -17.47 12.33 7.70
N ALA A 93 -17.13 12.08 8.95
CA ALA A 93 -17.60 12.86 10.07
C ALA A 93 -16.92 14.24 10.20
N GLY A 94 -15.77 14.45 9.56
CA GLY A 94 -14.93 15.64 9.71
C GLY A 94 -14.35 15.78 11.12
N THR A 95 -14.35 14.72 11.93
CA THR A 95 -13.84 14.70 13.30
C THR A 95 -13.47 13.27 13.73
N GLY A 96 -12.62 13.17 14.77
CA GLY A 96 -12.27 11.88 15.37
C GLY A 96 -10.97 11.27 14.85
N LEU A 97 -10.36 11.85 13.80
CA LEU A 97 -9.05 11.42 13.36
C LEU A 97 -7.92 12.03 14.21
N PRO A 98 -6.76 11.40 14.27
CA PRO A 98 -5.56 11.89 14.92
C PRO A 98 -4.88 13.01 14.11
N ASP A 99 -3.68 13.40 14.50
CA ASP A 99 -2.91 14.43 13.80
C ASP A 99 -2.12 13.87 12.62
N LEU A 100 -1.75 12.57 12.65
CA LEU A 100 -1.03 11.87 11.60
C LEU A 100 -1.58 10.45 11.45
N ILE A 101 -1.69 9.97 10.21
CA ILE A 101 -2.15 8.62 9.91
C ILE A 101 -1.24 7.93 8.89
N THR A 102 -1.12 6.62 9.03
CA THR A 102 -0.54 5.75 8.00
C THR A 102 -1.63 5.36 7.00
N LEU A 103 -1.30 5.33 5.71
CA LEU A 103 -2.16 4.86 4.61
C LEU A 103 -1.33 4.07 3.61
N GLU A 104 -1.88 2.97 3.11
CA GLU A 104 -1.25 2.21 2.04
C GLU A 104 -1.47 2.86 0.66
N THR A 105 -0.51 2.60 -0.22
CA THR A 105 -0.40 3.23 -1.54
C THR A 105 -1.62 3.01 -2.42
N ASP A 106 -2.22 1.83 -2.39
CA ASP A 106 -3.37 1.45 -3.21
C ASP A 106 -4.68 2.11 -2.77
N HIS A 107 -4.76 2.56 -1.52
CA HIS A 107 -5.89 3.31 -1.00
C HIS A 107 -5.82 4.81 -1.27
N ASN A 108 -4.62 5.36 -1.54
CA ASN A 108 -4.39 6.80 -1.63
C ASN A 108 -5.35 7.50 -2.59
N GLN A 109 -5.43 7.07 -3.85
CA GLN A 109 -6.25 7.72 -4.87
C GLN A 109 -7.76 7.62 -4.59
N SER A 110 -8.19 6.55 -3.93
CA SER A 110 -9.57 6.41 -3.46
C SER A 110 -9.91 7.50 -2.43
N TYR A 111 -9.09 7.64 -1.40
CA TYR A 111 -9.28 8.66 -0.37
C TYR A 111 -9.16 10.08 -0.92
N LEU A 112 -8.19 10.36 -1.79
CA LEU A 112 -8.02 11.68 -2.40
C LEU A 112 -9.22 12.09 -3.30
N THR A 113 -9.86 11.10 -3.92
CA THR A 113 -11.04 11.35 -4.75
C THR A 113 -12.30 11.52 -3.91
N GLN A 114 -12.50 10.67 -2.90
CA GLN A 114 -13.68 10.72 -2.02
C GLN A 114 -13.64 11.93 -1.07
N PHE A 115 -12.44 12.30 -0.62
CA PHE A 115 -12.22 13.36 0.36
C PHE A 115 -11.16 14.36 -0.16
N PRO A 116 -11.46 15.15 -1.21
CA PRO A 116 -10.48 16.02 -1.87
C PRO A 116 -9.91 17.12 -0.95
N GLN A 117 -10.57 17.40 0.17
CA GLN A 117 -10.12 18.32 1.23
C GLN A 117 -9.87 17.61 2.55
N GLY A 118 -9.77 16.28 2.54
CA GLY A 118 -9.62 15.47 3.76
C GLY A 118 -8.22 15.51 4.36
N PHE A 119 -7.22 15.99 3.59
CA PHE A 119 -5.81 15.96 3.98
C PHE A 119 -5.10 17.28 3.71
N ALA A 120 -4.15 17.64 4.56
CA ALA A 120 -3.31 18.81 4.41
C ALA A 120 -2.43 18.73 3.16
N ASP A 121 -2.02 19.86 2.63
CA ASP A 121 -1.01 19.96 1.57
C ASP A 121 0.39 19.86 2.17
N LEU A 122 1.11 18.82 1.81
CA LEU A 122 2.47 18.52 2.27
C LEU A 122 3.54 19.10 1.34
N SER A 123 3.15 19.68 0.20
CA SER A 123 4.09 20.24 -0.78
C SER A 123 4.99 21.35 -0.21
N PRO A 124 4.53 22.21 0.73
CA PRO A 124 5.41 23.21 1.34
C PRO A 124 6.51 22.61 2.24
N VAL A 125 6.33 21.36 2.70
CA VAL A 125 7.26 20.67 3.62
C VAL A 125 8.22 19.76 2.88
N LEU A 126 7.74 19.03 1.87
CA LEU A 126 8.50 17.99 1.18
C LEU A 126 8.67 18.22 -0.33
N GLY A 127 8.05 19.26 -0.91
CA GLY A 127 8.00 19.42 -2.37
C GLY A 127 9.35 19.60 -3.04
N ASP A 128 10.31 20.21 -2.38
CA ASP A 128 11.71 20.38 -2.82
C ASP A 128 12.50 19.06 -2.81
N LYS A 129 12.02 18.04 -2.07
CA LYS A 129 12.60 16.69 -1.96
C LYS A 129 11.95 15.68 -2.89
N LYS A 130 11.07 16.10 -3.80
CA LYS A 130 10.34 15.18 -4.70
C LYS A 130 11.26 14.21 -5.44
N ALA A 131 12.43 14.69 -5.89
CA ALA A 131 13.37 13.87 -6.64
C ALA A 131 14.08 12.80 -5.78
N ASP A 132 14.03 12.96 -4.45
CA ASP A 132 14.65 12.06 -3.49
C ASP A 132 13.72 10.90 -3.10
N PHE A 133 12.46 10.90 -3.57
CA PHE A 133 11.51 9.83 -3.26
C PHE A 133 11.24 8.94 -4.47
N ASP A 134 10.81 7.70 -4.19
CA ASP A 134 10.27 6.77 -5.18
C ASP A 134 9.19 7.46 -6.02
N PRO A 135 9.40 7.61 -7.35
CA PRO A 135 8.48 8.36 -8.21
C PRO A 135 7.07 7.77 -8.27
N PHE A 136 6.95 6.44 -8.20
CA PHE A 136 5.66 5.74 -8.19
C PHE A 136 4.90 6.08 -6.89
N LYS A 137 5.55 5.96 -5.74
CA LYS A 137 4.94 6.29 -4.44
C LYS A 137 4.56 7.76 -4.35
N TRP A 138 5.40 8.66 -4.84
CA TRP A 138 5.09 10.09 -4.88
C TRP A 138 3.85 10.39 -5.72
N ALA A 139 3.76 9.78 -6.91
CA ALA A 139 2.63 9.98 -7.81
C ALA A 139 1.30 9.55 -7.18
N THR A 140 1.28 8.41 -6.47
CA THR A 140 0.07 7.91 -5.81
C THR A 140 -0.41 8.78 -4.65
N GLY A 141 0.51 9.48 -3.97
CA GLY A 141 0.21 10.41 -2.87
C GLY A 141 -0.15 11.81 -3.33
N THR A 142 -0.07 12.11 -4.64
CA THR A 142 -0.33 13.43 -5.22
C THR A 142 -1.77 13.51 -5.72
N ASP A 143 -2.48 14.60 -5.38
CA ASP A 143 -3.84 14.84 -5.85
C ASP A 143 -3.87 15.34 -7.32
N LYS A 144 -5.08 15.44 -7.89
CA LYS A 144 -5.29 15.90 -9.28
C LYS A 144 -4.83 17.35 -9.52
N GLY A 145 -4.69 18.15 -8.45
CA GLY A 145 -4.17 19.51 -8.49
C GLY A 145 -2.65 19.59 -8.45
N GLY A 146 -1.97 18.47 -8.26
CA GLY A 146 -0.51 18.38 -8.16
C GLY A 146 0.03 18.57 -6.74
N ALA A 147 -0.82 18.71 -5.72
CA ALA A 147 -0.40 18.83 -4.33
C ALA A 147 -0.13 17.46 -3.71
N LEU A 148 0.98 17.33 -2.98
CA LEU A 148 1.27 16.13 -2.21
C LEU A 148 0.37 16.08 -0.98
N ARG A 149 -0.43 15.03 -0.84
CA ARG A 149 -1.35 14.81 0.29
C ARG A 149 -0.93 13.66 1.19
N MET A 150 -0.18 12.72 0.64
CA MET A 150 0.32 11.53 1.34
C MET A 150 1.80 11.38 1.01
N ALA A 151 2.65 11.56 2.01
CA ALA A 151 4.09 11.49 1.85
C ALA A 151 4.54 10.02 1.77
N PRO A 152 5.35 9.62 0.78
CA PRO A 152 5.87 8.26 0.66
C PRO A 152 6.70 7.87 1.89
N TRP A 153 6.48 6.67 2.40
CA TRP A 153 7.25 6.14 3.54
C TRP A 153 8.11 4.96 3.15
N ASP A 154 7.46 3.83 2.81
CA ASP A 154 8.15 2.60 2.45
C ASP A 154 7.73 2.11 1.07
N SER A 155 8.63 1.37 0.44
CA SER A 155 8.43 0.80 -0.89
C SER A 155 8.19 -0.70 -0.80
N GLY A 156 7.23 -1.19 -1.59
CA GLY A 156 6.91 -2.60 -1.71
C GLY A 156 7.59 -3.26 -2.91
N THR A 157 8.87 -2.96 -3.15
CA THR A 157 9.63 -3.53 -4.26
C THR A 157 9.60 -5.06 -4.23
N VAL A 158 9.15 -5.69 -5.30
CA VAL A 158 8.98 -7.14 -5.40
C VAL A 158 10.20 -7.81 -6.00
N GLY A 159 10.65 -8.89 -5.35
CA GLY A 159 11.64 -9.83 -5.87
C GLY A 159 11.13 -11.26 -5.84
N LEU A 160 11.85 -12.17 -6.47
CA LEU A 160 11.58 -13.61 -6.38
C LEU A 160 12.44 -14.22 -5.27
N TYR A 161 11.82 -14.52 -4.13
CA TYR A 161 12.44 -15.34 -3.10
C TYR A 161 12.41 -16.81 -3.54
N TYR A 162 13.52 -17.53 -3.41
CA TYR A 162 13.57 -18.93 -3.82
C TYR A 162 14.40 -19.79 -2.88
N ARG A 163 13.99 -21.05 -2.72
CA ARG A 163 14.65 -22.10 -1.94
C ARG A 163 15.85 -22.66 -2.72
N THR A 164 17.04 -22.28 -2.33
CA THR A 164 18.30 -22.71 -2.98
C THR A 164 18.49 -24.24 -2.91
N ASP A 165 18.05 -24.85 -1.83
CA ASP A 165 18.11 -26.30 -1.63
C ASP A 165 17.17 -27.06 -2.57
N TYR A 166 15.95 -26.54 -2.84
CA TYR A 166 14.99 -27.17 -3.76
C TYR A 166 15.45 -27.08 -5.22
N PHE A 167 15.96 -25.90 -5.62
CA PHE A 167 16.53 -25.73 -6.95
C PHE A 167 17.73 -26.66 -7.17
N ARG A 168 18.60 -26.79 -6.17
CA ARG A 168 19.76 -27.71 -6.21
C ARG A 168 19.31 -29.17 -6.30
N ALA A 169 18.32 -29.60 -5.50
CA ALA A 169 17.79 -30.95 -5.52
C ALA A 169 17.20 -31.33 -6.87
N ALA A 170 16.60 -30.36 -7.57
CA ALA A 170 16.03 -30.55 -8.90
C ALA A 170 17.05 -30.39 -10.04
N GLY A 171 18.30 -30.04 -9.74
CA GLY A 171 19.32 -29.76 -10.77
C GLY A 171 18.98 -28.54 -11.65
N VAL A 172 18.23 -27.57 -11.09
CA VAL A 172 17.84 -26.35 -11.79
C VAL A 172 18.82 -25.22 -11.42
N ASP A 173 19.43 -24.62 -12.43
CA ASP A 173 20.19 -23.39 -12.27
C ASP A 173 19.24 -22.19 -12.19
N PRO A 174 19.13 -21.49 -11.04
CA PRO A 174 18.27 -20.30 -10.94
C PRO A 174 18.61 -19.24 -11.98
N SER A 175 19.87 -19.11 -12.38
CA SER A 175 20.30 -18.10 -13.34
C SER A 175 19.80 -18.35 -14.77
N ALA A 176 19.41 -19.57 -15.09
CA ALA A 176 18.83 -19.95 -16.39
C ALA A 176 17.33 -19.63 -16.49
N VAL A 177 16.65 -19.41 -15.37
CA VAL A 177 15.22 -19.04 -15.32
C VAL A 177 15.09 -17.55 -15.66
N LYS A 178 14.67 -17.22 -16.88
CA LYS A 178 14.53 -15.82 -17.34
C LYS A 178 13.08 -15.40 -17.47
N THR A 179 12.22 -16.30 -17.88
CA THR A 179 10.81 -16.05 -18.13
C THR A 179 9.93 -16.82 -17.14
N TRP A 180 8.67 -16.41 -17.04
CA TRP A 180 7.67 -17.16 -16.26
C TRP A 180 7.47 -18.57 -16.80
N ASP A 181 7.60 -18.78 -18.11
CA ASP A 181 7.53 -20.13 -18.71
C ASP A 181 8.72 -20.99 -18.29
N ASP A 182 9.93 -20.40 -18.21
CA ASP A 182 11.11 -21.11 -17.68
C ASP A 182 10.87 -21.51 -16.20
N LEU A 183 10.24 -20.62 -15.42
CA LEU A 183 9.94 -20.89 -14.03
C LEU A 183 8.89 -22.01 -13.88
N VAL A 184 7.87 -22.06 -14.73
CA VAL A 184 6.90 -23.18 -14.77
C VAL A 184 7.61 -24.49 -15.08
N ALA A 185 8.48 -24.49 -16.08
CA ALA A 185 9.26 -25.71 -16.43
C ALA A 185 10.22 -26.13 -15.31
N ALA A 186 10.82 -25.17 -14.60
CA ALA A 186 11.62 -25.43 -13.40
C ALA A 186 10.76 -26.02 -12.27
N GLY A 187 9.55 -25.50 -12.08
CA GLY A 187 8.60 -25.96 -11.07
C GLY A 187 8.20 -27.41 -11.24
N GLU A 188 7.99 -27.89 -12.46
CA GLU A 188 7.71 -29.30 -12.74
C GLU A 188 8.88 -30.20 -12.31
N LYS A 189 10.12 -29.78 -12.56
CA LYS A 189 11.32 -30.52 -12.12
C LYS A 189 11.48 -30.50 -10.61
N ILE A 190 11.24 -29.34 -9.97
CA ILE A 190 11.33 -29.18 -8.52
C ILE A 190 10.30 -30.08 -7.84
N LYS A 191 9.04 -30.04 -8.29
CA LYS A 191 7.98 -30.89 -7.76
C LYS A 191 8.30 -32.37 -7.90
N ALA A 192 8.81 -32.80 -9.05
CA ALA A 192 9.22 -34.19 -9.28
C ALA A 192 10.37 -34.64 -8.36
N ALA A 193 11.32 -33.75 -8.07
CA ALA A 193 12.50 -34.06 -7.28
C ALA A 193 12.27 -33.96 -5.76
N THR A 194 11.38 -33.04 -5.31
CA THR A 194 11.25 -32.71 -3.90
C THR A 194 9.86 -33.01 -3.31
N GLY A 195 8.84 -33.14 -4.15
CA GLY A 195 7.44 -33.25 -3.73
C GLY A 195 6.78 -31.90 -3.40
N HIS A 196 7.56 -30.80 -3.25
CA HIS A 196 7.04 -29.48 -2.96
C HIS A 196 6.49 -28.78 -4.20
N THR A 197 5.55 -27.86 -4.00
CA THR A 197 5.01 -27.04 -5.10
C THR A 197 5.99 -25.97 -5.52
N LEU A 198 5.70 -25.31 -6.64
CA LEU A 198 6.54 -24.19 -7.10
C LEU A 198 6.22 -22.94 -6.31
N LEU A 199 4.95 -22.56 -6.19
CA LEU A 199 4.49 -21.25 -5.73
C LEU A 199 3.47 -21.40 -4.60
N THR A 200 3.60 -20.59 -3.56
CA THR A 200 2.49 -20.29 -2.64
C THR A 200 1.81 -19.00 -3.07
N ALA A 201 0.48 -19.01 -3.18
CA ALA A 201 -0.32 -17.84 -3.54
C ALA A 201 -1.68 -17.86 -2.84
N ASP A 202 -2.19 -16.70 -2.48
CA ASP A 202 -3.58 -16.52 -2.08
C ASP A 202 -4.46 -16.32 -3.33
N LEU A 203 -5.11 -17.40 -3.76
CA LEU A 203 -6.02 -17.39 -4.91
C LEU A 203 -7.40 -16.81 -4.57
N SER A 204 -7.62 -16.40 -3.34
CA SER A 204 -8.83 -15.70 -2.88
C SER A 204 -8.67 -14.18 -2.81
N ALA A 205 -7.50 -13.65 -3.22
CA ALA A 205 -7.21 -12.23 -3.26
C ALA A 205 -6.72 -11.80 -4.66
N GLY A 206 -7.23 -10.66 -5.15
CA GLY A 206 -6.83 -10.10 -6.46
C GLY A 206 -5.39 -9.56 -6.51
N GLY A 207 -4.74 -9.39 -5.36
CA GLY A 207 -3.40 -8.81 -5.25
C GLY A 207 -2.33 -9.52 -6.06
N SER A 208 -2.38 -10.85 -6.13
CA SER A 208 -1.43 -11.62 -6.97
C SER A 208 -1.49 -11.21 -8.43
N LEU A 209 -2.69 -11.03 -9.01
CA LEU A 209 -2.83 -10.61 -10.40
C LEU A 209 -2.33 -9.18 -10.63
N SER A 210 -2.57 -8.26 -9.68
CA SER A 210 -2.11 -6.87 -9.75
C SER A 210 -0.59 -6.77 -9.91
N MET A 211 0.16 -7.56 -9.16
CA MET A 211 1.61 -7.62 -9.23
C MET A 211 2.11 -8.04 -10.63
N TYR A 212 1.53 -9.09 -11.22
CA TYR A 212 1.87 -9.54 -12.57
C TYR A 212 1.45 -8.54 -13.66
N LEU A 213 0.37 -7.80 -13.45
CA LEU A 213 -0.05 -6.71 -14.34
C LEU A 213 0.94 -5.56 -14.30
N GLN A 214 1.28 -5.06 -13.12
CA GLN A 214 2.20 -3.95 -12.96
C GLN A 214 3.58 -4.27 -13.55
N GLN A 215 4.07 -5.49 -13.41
CA GLN A 215 5.30 -5.95 -14.05
C GLN A 215 5.29 -5.73 -15.58
N GLN A 216 4.11 -5.81 -16.20
CA GLN A 216 3.90 -5.59 -17.63
C GLN A 216 3.57 -4.12 -17.97
N GLY A 217 3.62 -3.20 -17.00
CA GLY A 217 3.24 -1.80 -17.16
C GLY A 217 1.73 -1.58 -17.28
N ALA A 218 0.92 -2.53 -16.83
CA ALA A 218 -0.54 -2.49 -16.86
C ALA A 218 -1.14 -2.45 -15.44
N GLY A 219 -2.36 -1.95 -15.34
CA GLY A 219 -3.13 -1.89 -14.09
C GLY A 219 -4.59 -2.29 -14.33
N TYR A 220 -5.43 -2.07 -13.34
CA TYR A 220 -6.87 -2.26 -13.48
C TYR A 220 -7.54 -1.14 -14.29
N PHE A 221 -6.85 0.00 -14.38
CA PHE A 221 -7.29 1.18 -15.11
C PHE A 221 -6.12 1.76 -15.90
N ASP A 222 -6.43 2.46 -16.99
CA ASP A 222 -5.47 3.28 -17.72
C ASP A 222 -5.39 4.71 -17.17
N ASP A 223 -4.52 5.55 -17.76
CA ASP A 223 -4.33 6.95 -17.37
C ASP A 223 -5.59 7.83 -17.59
N LYS A 224 -6.57 7.36 -18.36
CA LYS A 224 -7.87 8.03 -18.55
C LYS A 224 -8.89 7.54 -17.53
N GLY A 225 -8.55 6.54 -16.71
CA GLY A 225 -9.43 5.86 -15.78
C GLY A 225 -10.41 4.90 -16.46
N GLU A 226 -10.13 4.46 -17.68
CA GLU A 226 -10.88 3.41 -18.35
C GLU A 226 -10.44 2.03 -17.83
N ILE A 227 -11.36 1.08 -17.81
CA ILE A 227 -11.13 -0.26 -17.24
C ILE A 227 -10.27 -1.09 -18.18
N THR A 228 -9.18 -1.66 -17.66
CA THR A 228 -8.20 -2.47 -18.40
C THR A 228 -7.98 -3.86 -17.83
N VAL A 229 -8.81 -4.30 -16.88
CA VAL A 229 -8.67 -5.61 -16.21
C VAL A 229 -8.77 -6.80 -17.16
N ASN A 230 -9.28 -6.62 -18.37
CA ASN A 230 -9.38 -7.65 -19.40
C ASN A 230 -8.41 -7.45 -20.57
N SER A 231 -7.36 -6.66 -20.37
CA SER A 231 -6.27 -6.43 -21.33
C SER A 231 -5.52 -7.72 -21.69
N PRO A 232 -4.77 -7.75 -22.79
CA PRO A 232 -3.90 -8.88 -23.13
C PRO A 232 -2.91 -9.23 -22.02
N GLU A 233 -2.40 -8.22 -21.29
CA GLU A 233 -1.50 -8.37 -20.13
C GLU A 233 -2.19 -9.13 -18.99
N ALA A 234 -3.45 -8.79 -18.70
CA ALA A 234 -4.23 -9.44 -17.67
C ALA A 234 -4.55 -10.89 -18.04
N VAL A 235 -4.91 -11.15 -19.30
CA VAL A 235 -5.16 -12.51 -19.79
C VAL A 235 -3.91 -13.36 -19.69
N ARG A 236 -2.73 -12.83 -20.06
CA ARG A 236 -1.44 -13.56 -19.90
C ARG A 236 -1.16 -13.90 -18.43
N ALA A 237 -1.31 -12.94 -17.54
CA ALA A 237 -1.08 -13.14 -16.11
C ALA A 237 -2.02 -14.19 -15.52
N LEU A 238 -3.32 -14.11 -15.81
CA LEU A 238 -4.30 -15.07 -15.30
C LEU A 238 -4.12 -16.46 -15.91
N THR A 239 -3.74 -16.53 -17.20
CA THR A 239 -3.40 -17.81 -17.87
C THR A 239 -2.17 -18.47 -17.24
N LEU A 240 -1.16 -17.70 -16.85
CA LEU A 240 0.01 -18.19 -16.13
C LEU A 240 -0.40 -18.85 -14.80
N LEU A 241 -1.20 -18.16 -13.97
CA LEU A 241 -1.68 -18.71 -12.71
C LEU A 241 -2.54 -19.97 -12.90
N GLN A 242 -3.45 -19.95 -13.88
CA GLN A 242 -4.26 -21.12 -14.22
C GLN A 242 -3.39 -22.31 -14.66
N THR A 243 -2.37 -22.07 -15.51
CA THR A 243 -1.43 -23.09 -15.97
C THR A 243 -0.66 -23.70 -14.79
N MET A 244 -0.14 -22.88 -13.88
CA MET A 244 0.54 -23.37 -12.68
C MET A 244 -0.40 -24.22 -11.81
N GLN A 245 -1.65 -23.80 -11.64
CA GLN A 245 -2.65 -24.55 -10.87
C GLN A 245 -3.00 -25.89 -11.53
N GLN A 246 -3.23 -25.91 -12.84
CA GLN A 246 -3.53 -27.16 -13.59
C GLN A 246 -2.40 -28.17 -13.51
N LYS A 247 -1.15 -27.70 -13.46
CA LYS A 247 0.04 -28.54 -13.25
C LYS A 247 0.24 -28.92 -11.77
N GLY A 248 -0.60 -28.40 -10.87
CA GLY A 248 -0.51 -28.62 -9.43
C GLY A 248 0.78 -28.01 -8.85
N LEU A 249 1.21 -26.88 -9.37
CA LEU A 249 2.40 -26.16 -8.95
C LEU A 249 2.11 -25.08 -7.90
N ILE A 250 0.83 -24.85 -7.54
CA ILE A 250 0.46 -23.85 -6.55
C ILE A 250 0.00 -24.51 -5.25
N THR A 251 0.54 -24.05 -4.12
CA THR A 251 -0.05 -24.18 -2.79
C THR A 251 -0.95 -22.98 -2.55
N ASN A 252 -2.27 -23.22 -2.42
CA ASN A 252 -3.22 -22.14 -2.13
C ASN A 252 -3.22 -21.86 -0.62
N ALA A 253 -2.69 -20.71 -0.21
CA ALA A 253 -2.63 -20.25 1.17
C ALA A 253 -3.51 -19.03 1.33
N LYS A 254 -4.69 -19.19 1.93
CA LYS A 254 -5.67 -18.13 2.09
C LYS A 254 -5.29 -17.18 3.25
N GLY A 255 -5.01 -15.94 2.91
CA GLY A 255 -4.68 -14.90 3.86
C GLY A 255 -3.23 -14.95 4.36
N TRP A 256 -2.89 -13.97 5.18
CA TRP A 256 -1.53 -13.74 5.67
C TRP A 256 -0.96 -14.91 6.48
N ASP A 257 -1.67 -15.35 7.52
CA ASP A 257 -1.20 -16.39 8.44
C ASP A 257 -0.93 -17.72 7.73
N ALA A 258 -1.76 -18.08 6.74
CA ALA A 258 -1.56 -19.28 5.95
C ALA A 258 -0.35 -19.15 5.02
N SER A 259 -0.10 -17.97 4.47
CA SER A 259 1.10 -17.71 3.63
C SER A 259 2.38 -17.80 4.46
N VAL A 260 2.40 -17.23 5.66
CA VAL A 260 3.54 -17.35 6.60
C VAL A 260 3.76 -18.81 7.01
N THR A 261 2.69 -19.54 7.36
CA THR A 261 2.77 -20.95 7.71
C THR A 261 3.34 -21.78 6.56
N SER A 262 2.87 -21.57 5.34
CA SER A 262 3.37 -22.26 4.15
C SER A 262 4.87 -22.02 3.91
N ALA A 263 5.35 -20.80 4.18
CA ALA A 263 6.78 -20.49 4.08
C ALA A 263 7.61 -21.21 5.16
N LYS A 264 7.12 -21.26 6.41
CA LYS A 264 7.75 -22.00 7.53
C LYS A 264 7.83 -23.49 7.24
N ASP A 265 6.75 -24.07 6.75
CA ASP A 265 6.67 -25.50 6.44
C ASP A 265 7.44 -25.86 5.15
N GLY A 266 7.84 -24.86 4.37
CA GLY A 266 8.59 -25.04 3.13
C GLY A 266 7.76 -25.64 2.02
N ASP A 267 6.46 -25.37 1.97
CA ASP A 267 5.52 -25.97 1.01
C ASP A 267 5.87 -25.66 -0.44
N SER A 268 6.51 -24.54 -0.70
CA SER A 268 6.82 -24.08 -2.05
C SER A 268 8.27 -23.67 -2.25
N ALA A 269 8.70 -23.69 -3.51
CA ALA A 269 10.06 -23.38 -3.90
C ALA A 269 10.31 -21.88 -4.12
N VAL A 270 9.29 -21.11 -4.48
CA VAL A 270 9.41 -19.67 -4.70
C VAL A 270 8.24 -18.92 -4.08
N THR A 271 8.52 -17.65 -3.75
CA THR A 271 7.52 -16.66 -3.35
C THR A 271 7.89 -15.34 -4.02
N PRO A 272 7.15 -14.88 -5.04
CA PRO A 272 7.28 -13.53 -5.55
C PRO A 272 6.62 -12.59 -4.53
N GLU A 273 7.45 -11.84 -3.79
CA GLU A 273 6.95 -11.00 -2.70
C GLU A 273 7.82 -9.76 -2.51
N ALA A 274 7.27 -8.76 -1.83
CA ALA A 274 7.96 -7.52 -1.58
C ALA A 274 9.09 -7.65 -0.55
N VAL A 275 9.93 -6.64 -0.50
CA VAL A 275 11.13 -6.61 0.34
C VAL A 275 10.84 -6.78 1.83
N TRP A 276 9.67 -6.35 2.31
CA TRP A 276 9.24 -6.54 3.72
C TRP A 276 9.09 -8.04 4.11
N TRP A 277 8.98 -8.95 3.13
CA TRP A 277 8.97 -10.40 3.38
C TRP A 277 10.27 -10.92 4.00
N ILE A 278 11.37 -10.18 3.87
CA ILE A 278 12.64 -10.49 4.54
C ILE A 278 12.45 -10.56 6.06
N GLY A 279 11.85 -9.51 6.64
CA GLY A 279 11.60 -9.47 8.09
C GLY A 279 10.67 -10.58 8.55
N THR A 280 9.67 -10.94 7.74
CA THR A 280 8.77 -12.06 8.02
C THR A 280 9.53 -13.38 8.03
N LEU A 281 10.36 -13.65 7.03
CA LEU A 281 11.15 -14.88 6.97
C LEU A 281 12.15 -14.97 8.14
N GLU A 282 12.87 -13.90 8.43
CA GLU A 282 13.85 -13.86 9.53
C GLU A 282 13.20 -14.06 10.90
N GLY A 283 12.00 -13.47 11.11
CA GLY A 283 11.27 -13.54 12.37
C GLY A 283 10.50 -14.84 12.56
N GLU A 284 9.85 -15.33 11.52
CA GLU A 284 8.91 -16.44 11.60
C GLU A 284 9.49 -17.80 11.20
N ALA A 285 10.58 -17.82 10.39
CA ALA A 285 11.24 -19.03 9.92
C ALA A 285 12.76 -19.00 10.08
N PRO A 286 13.32 -18.67 11.27
CA PRO A 286 14.75 -18.53 11.48
C PRO A 286 15.55 -19.82 11.18
N GLU A 287 14.92 -21.00 11.26
CA GLU A 287 15.51 -22.31 10.95
C GLU A 287 15.76 -22.52 9.44
N LEU A 288 15.22 -21.64 8.59
CA LEU A 288 15.45 -21.66 7.15
C LEU A 288 16.61 -20.74 6.74
N SER A 289 17.37 -20.18 7.70
CA SER A 289 18.55 -19.39 7.44
C SER A 289 19.53 -20.12 6.52
N GLY A 290 20.04 -19.42 5.50
CA GLY A 290 20.92 -19.97 4.46
C GLY A 290 20.24 -20.78 3.37
N LYS A 291 18.93 -21.02 3.46
CA LYS A 291 18.17 -21.79 2.44
C LYS A 291 17.46 -20.91 1.41
N TYR A 292 17.33 -19.62 1.66
CA TYR A 292 16.72 -18.67 0.73
C TYR A 292 17.76 -17.84 -0.02
N ALA A 293 17.40 -17.42 -1.20
CA ALA A 293 18.03 -16.31 -1.92
C ALA A 293 16.96 -15.51 -2.66
N VAL A 294 17.31 -14.30 -3.08
CA VAL A 294 16.41 -13.38 -3.80
C VAL A 294 17.02 -13.03 -5.15
N ARG A 295 16.17 -12.89 -6.13
CA ARG A 295 16.53 -12.38 -7.45
C ARG A 295 15.39 -11.52 -8.03
N ASP A 296 15.65 -10.88 -9.17
CA ASP A 296 14.65 -10.26 -10.01
C ASP A 296 13.55 -11.25 -10.42
N LEU A 297 12.34 -10.74 -10.66
CA LEU A 297 11.23 -11.53 -11.18
C LEU A 297 11.56 -12.07 -12.58
N PRO A 298 11.13 -13.29 -12.95
CA PRO A 298 11.05 -13.69 -14.33
C PRO A 298 10.14 -12.74 -15.12
N VAL A 299 10.42 -12.54 -16.40
CA VAL A 299 9.64 -11.62 -17.25
C VAL A 299 8.64 -12.37 -18.12
N PHE A 300 7.57 -11.69 -18.57
CA PHE A 300 6.66 -12.24 -19.58
C PHE A 300 7.25 -12.09 -21.00
N ASP A 301 7.89 -10.96 -21.25
CA ASP A 301 8.56 -10.62 -22.51
C ASP A 301 9.60 -9.51 -22.25
N ASP A 302 10.32 -9.09 -23.29
CA ASP A 302 11.39 -8.09 -23.21
C ASP A 302 10.91 -6.69 -22.77
N ARG A 303 9.60 -6.44 -22.75
CA ARG A 303 9.00 -5.17 -22.30
C ARG A 303 8.62 -5.20 -20.83
N SER A 304 8.56 -6.37 -20.23
CA SER A 304 8.19 -6.54 -18.82
C SER A 304 9.34 -6.09 -17.91
N ALA A 305 9.01 -5.41 -16.82
CA ALA A 305 9.99 -5.05 -15.80
C ALA A 305 10.48 -6.28 -15.02
N PRO A 306 11.70 -6.24 -14.47
CA PRO A 306 12.22 -7.33 -13.64
C PRO A 306 11.69 -7.29 -12.19
N THR A 307 10.72 -6.45 -11.91
CA THR A 307 10.12 -6.19 -10.59
C THR A 307 8.70 -5.68 -10.72
N SER A 308 8.02 -5.58 -9.60
CA SER A 308 6.71 -4.99 -9.42
C SER A 308 6.64 -4.30 -8.06
N ASN A 309 5.44 -3.89 -7.64
CA ASN A 309 5.18 -3.39 -6.28
C ASN A 309 4.09 -4.23 -5.60
N ASN A 310 4.27 -4.50 -4.31
CA ASN A 310 3.22 -5.05 -3.45
C ASN A 310 3.22 -4.31 -2.11
N GLY A 311 2.12 -3.60 -1.81
CA GLY A 311 1.99 -2.79 -0.60
C GLY A 311 2.87 -1.53 -0.59
N GLY A 312 3.38 -1.22 0.58
CA GLY A 312 4.08 0.02 0.91
C GLY A 312 3.12 1.13 1.28
N SER A 313 3.56 1.98 2.19
CA SER A 313 2.72 2.96 2.90
C SER A 313 3.18 4.40 2.67
N GLY A 314 2.37 5.32 3.17
CA GLY A 314 2.67 6.73 3.31
C GLY A 314 2.11 7.28 4.61
N LEU A 315 2.50 8.51 4.92
CA LEU A 315 1.95 9.28 6.03
C LEU A 315 1.12 10.45 5.51
N ALA A 316 -0.03 10.68 6.12
CA ALA A 316 -0.94 11.77 5.77
C ALA A 316 -1.38 12.52 7.03
N ILE A 317 -1.58 13.84 6.89
CA ILE A 317 -2.09 14.73 7.93
C ILE A 317 -3.57 15.00 7.62
N PRO A 318 -4.53 14.47 8.39
CA PRO A 318 -5.93 14.82 8.21
C PRO A 318 -6.16 16.33 8.33
N ALA A 319 -7.04 16.91 7.50
CA ALA A 319 -7.36 18.32 7.54
C ALA A 319 -7.92 18.79 8.90
N GLN A 320 -8.43 17.87 9.71
CA GLN A 320 -8.95 18.09 11.07
C GLN A 320 -7.89 17.95 12.17
N ALA A 321 -6.60 17.74 11.81
CA ALA A 321 -5.50 17.63 12.76
C ALA A 321 -5.44 18.83 13.69
N LYS A 322 -5.20 18.59 14.98
CA LYS A 322 -5.17 19.66 16.00
C LYS A 322 -3.82 20.38 16.05
N ASN A 323 -2.74 19.67 15.73
CA ASN A 323 -1.39 20.20 15.65
C ASN A 323 -0.72 19.78 14.33
N PRO A 324 -1.22 20.27 13.17
CA PRO A 324 -0.76 19.83 11.86
C PRO A 324 0.70 20.18 11.59
N GLN A 325 1.22 21.27 12.17
CA GLN A 325 2.61 21.65 11.99
C GLN A 325 3.56 20.68 12.69
N LEU A 326 3.32 20.33 13.96
CA LEU A 326 4.13 19.32 14.65
C LEU A 326 4.03 17.94 13.96
N ALA A 327 2.86 17.59 13.42
CA ALA A 327 2.70 16.39 12.63
C ALA A 327 3.56 16.41 11.35
N ALA A 328 3.66 17.57 10.69
CA ALA A 328 4.50 17.76 9.50
C ALA A 328 6.00 17.70 9.84
N ASP A 329 6.42 18.35 10.94
CA ASP A 329 7.81 18.33 11.38
C ASP A 329 8.26 16.91 11.76
N PHE A 330 7.42 16.20 12.51
CA PHE A 330 7.70 14.79 12.86
C PHE A 330 7.69 13.89 11.61
N MET A 331 6.74 14.08 10.70
CA MET A 331 6.69 13.35 9.42
C MET A 331 7.97 13.57 8.61
N ALA A 332 8.42 14.82 8.46
CA ALA A 332 9.66 15.12 7.73
C ALA A 332 10.89 14.49 8.41
N TYR A 333 10.96 14.51 9.73
CA TYR A 333 12.01 13.83 10.51
C TYR A 333 12.02 12.33 10.25
N VAL A 334 10.87 11.68 10.16
CA VAL A 334 10.75 10.23 9.90
C VAL A 334 11.12 9.91 8.46
N LEU A 335 10.59 10.67 7.49
CA LEU A 335 10.56 10.26 6.07
C LEU A 335 11.74 10.82 5.26
N ALA A 336 12.20 12.04 5.54
CA ALA A 336 13.22 12.73 4.73
C ALA A 336 14.57 12.80 5.45
N ASN A 337 14.95 11.70 6.11
CA ASN A 337 16.19 11.58 6.85
C ASN A 337 16.82 10.20 6.62
N ASP A 338 18.02 10.18 6.04
CA ASP A 338 18.74 8.96 5.64
C ASP A 338 18.94 7.98 6.82
N GLY A 339 19.36 8.52 7.98
CA GLY A 339 19.61 7.72 9.16
C GLY A 339 18.36 7.09 9.74
N ASN A 340 17.25 7.85 9.79
CA ASN A 340 15.96 7.35 10.29
C ASN A 340 15.38 6.30 9.36
N GLN A 341 15.40 6.55 8.06
CA GLN A 341 14.93 5.61 7.04
C GLN A 341 15.77 4.32 7.03
N SER A 342 17.10 4.44 7.05
CA SER A 342 17.99 3.27 7.15
C SER A 342 17.77 2.50 8.45
N SER A 343 17.54 3.19 9.58
CA SER A 343 17.31 2.52 10.87
C SER A 343 15.97 1.78 10.92
N MET A 344 14.92 2.28 10.23
CA MET A 344 13.65 1.58 10.11
C MET A 344 13.79 0.31 9.30
N MET A 345 14.57 0.34 8.23
CA MET A 345 14.87 -0.88 7.46
C MET A 345 15.59 -1.91 8.33
N GLN A 346 16.63 -1.49 9.08
CA GLN A 346 17.44 -2.40 9.88
C GLN A 346 16.71 -3.03 11.07
N LYS A 347 15.74 -2.32 11.64
CA LYS A 347 15.06 -2.72 12.88
C LYS A 347 13.65 -3.26 12.67
N GLU A 348 12.93 -2.70 11.72
CA GLU A 348 11.52 -3.00 11.49
C GLU A 348 11.24 -3.57 10.08
N GLY A 349 12.26 -3.65 9.20
CA GLY A 349 12.11 -4.20 7.85
C GLY A 349 11.37 -3.28 6.85
N LEU A 350 11.18 -2.01 7.21
CA LEU A 350 10.49 -1.03 6.35
C LEU A 350 11.48 -0.48 5.31
N PHE A 351 11.32 -0.90 4.06
CA PHE A 351 12.22 -0.54 2.97
C PHE A 351 11.99 0.91 2.52
N PRO A 352 13.03 1.78 2.53
CA PRO A 352 12.83 3.20 2.30
C PRO A 352 12.24 3.54 0.93
N ALA A 353 11.21 4.39 0.90
CA ALA A 353 10.82 5.12 -0.30
C ALA A 353 11.68 6.39 -0.52
N TYR A 354 12.48 6.78 0.46
CA TYR A 354 13.45 7.87 0.36
C TYR A 354 14.77 7.34 -0.21
N LEU A 355 15.02 7.63 -1.49
CA LEU A 355 16.10 7.02 -2.28
C LEU A 355 17.52 7.28 -1.74
N PRO A 356 17.86 8.46 -1.17
CA PRO A 356 19.19 8.66 -0.57
C PRO A 356 19.52 7.66 0.54
N ALA A 357 18.53 7.21 1.30
CA ALA A 357 18.75 6.21 2.34
C ALA A 357 19.22 4.84 1.81
N LEU A 358 18.91 4.53 0.55
CA LEU A 358 19.32 3.26 -0.11
C LEU A 358 20.84 3.22 -0.40
N GLU A 359 21.53 4.34 -0.33
CA GLU A 359 22.98 4.44 -0.50
C GLU A 359 23.76 4.10 0.78
N ALA A 360 23.07 3.93 1.92
CA ALA A 360 23.72 3.60 3.18
C ALA A 360 24.45 2.25 3.11
N ASP A 361 25.61 2.17 3.76
CA ASP A 361 26.48 0.98 3.80
C ASP A 361 25.73 -0.31 4.19
N PHE A 362 24.67 -0.18 4.98
CA PHE A 362 23.82 -1.30 5.37
C PHE A 362 23.27 -2.06 4.17
N PHE A 363 22.80 -1.36 3.12
CA PHE A 363 22.20 -2.02 1.95
C PHE A 363 23.22 -2.87 1.16
N ALA A 364 24.50 -2.58 1.32
CA ALA A 364 25.58 -3.35 0.70
C ALA A 364 26.10 -4.51 1.57
N GLN A 365 25.56 -4.69 2.79
CA GLN A 365 25.99 -5.77 3.68
C GLN A 365 25.40 -7.12 3.25
N PRO A 366 26.16 -8.21 3.40
CA PRO A 366 25.62 -9.54 3.20
C PRO A 366 24.66 -9.92 4.34
N SER A 367 23.57 -10.63 4.01
CA SER A 367 22.67 -11.22 5.00
C SER A 367 22.98 -12.70 5.18
N ASP A 368 23.23 -13.10 6.42
CA ASP A 368 23.48 -14.51 6.76
C ASP A 368 22.24 -15.38 6.48
N TYR A 369 21.06 -14.83 6.69
CA TYR A 369 19.79 -15.51 6.39
C TYR A 369 19.68 -15.89 4.92
N PHE A 370 20.18 -15.06 4.03
CA PHE A 370 20.20 -15.29 2.58
C PHE A 370 21.55 -15.84 2.09
N GLY A 371 22.28 -16.60 2.93
CA GLY A 371 23.50 -17.29 2.55
C GLY A 371 24.65 -16.36 2.14
N GLY A 372 24.71 -15.16 2.68
CA GLY A 372 25.71 -14.15 2.37
C GLY A 372 25.37 -13.26 1.16
N GLN A 373 24.16 -13.36 0.62
CA GLN A 373 23.70 -12.47 -0.45
C GLN A 373 23.51 -11.05 0.09
N LYS A 374 23.84 -10.05 -0.70
CA LYS A 374 23.54 -8.64 -0.47
C LYS A 374 22.09 -8.34 -0.88
N VAL A 375 21.14 -8.95 -0.17
CA VAL A 375 19.72 -8.98 -0.56
C VAL A 375 19.11 -7.58 -0.68
N PHE A 376 19.43 -6.67 0.24
CA PHE A 376 18.90 -5.30 0.21
C PHE A 376 19.43 -4.49 -0.98
N GLN A 377 20.68 -4.75 -1.43
CA GLN A 377 21.23 -4.15 -2.63
C GLN A 377 20.47 -4.62 -3.89
N THR A 378 20.00 -5.88 -3.91
CA THR A 378 19.14 -6.39 -4.99
C THR A 378 17.86 -5.57 -5.08
N PHE A 379 17.15 -5.36 -3.97
CA PHE A 379 15.93 -4.56 -3.94
C PHE A 379 16.18 -3.09 -4.28
N ALA A 380 17.25 -2.48 -3.75
CA ALA A 380 17.63 -1.10 -4.08
C ALA A 380 17.83 -0.88 -5.59
N GLN A 381 18.40 -1.87 -6.30
CA GLN A 381 18.56 -1.84 -7.75
C GLN A 381 17.25 -2.07 -8.52
N LEU A 382 16.27 -2.72 -7.92
CA LEU A 382 14.97 -3.00 -8.51
C LEU A 382 13.96 -1.84 -8.33
N THR A 383 13.99 -1.15 -7.19
CA THR A 383 13.05 -0.07 -6.85
C THR A 383 12.84 0.96 -7.95
N PRO A 384 13.88 1.54 -8.59
CA PRO A 384 13.68 2.53 -9.65
C PRO A 384 13.12 1.94 -10.96
N LYS A 385 12.98 0.62 -11.05
CA LYS A 385 12.44 -0.09 -12.22
C LYS A 385 10.97 -0.48 -12.07
N ILE A 386 10.34 -0.15 -10.94
CA ILE A 386 8.91 -0.43 -10.72
C ILE A 386 8.09 0.39 -11.73
N PRO A 387 7.28 -0.25 -12.59
CA PRO A 387 6.44 0.48 -13.52
C PRO A 387 5.39 1.31 -12.81
N SER A 388 5.20 2.56 -13.25
CA SER A 388 4.06 3.37 -12.82
C SER A 388 2.78 2.84 -13.46
N ILE A 389 1.73 2.71 -12.65
CA ILE A 389 0.39 2.34 -13.09
C ILE A 389 -0.63 3.31 -12.52
N ALA A 390 -1.77 3.44 -13.20
CA ALA A 390 -2.85 4.30 -12.74
C ALA A 390 -3.68 3.63 -11.64
N PHE A 391 -3.95 4.37 -10.58
CA PHE A 391 -4.94 4.04 -9.56
C PHE A 391 -6.12 5.00 -9.67
N THR A 392 -7.33 4.50 -9.37
CA THR A 392 -8.56 5.32 -9.35
C THR A 392 -9.28 5.17 -8.02
N SER A 393 -10.33 5.99 -7.81
CA SER A 393 -11.24 5.85 -6.66
C SER A 393 -11.93 4.50 -6.56
N ASP A 394 -11.99 3.76 -7.65
CA ASP A 394 -12.73 2.50 -7.75
C ASP A 394 -11.80 1.27 -7.71
N GLN A 395 -10.57 1.47 -7.20
CA GLN A 395 -9.56 0.40 -7.11
C GLN A 395 -10.07 -0.80 -6.30
N SER A 396 -10.75 -0.57 -5.18
CA SER A 396 -11.32 -1.65 -4.35
C SER A 396 -12.41 -2.43 -5.10
N VAL A 397 -13.31 -1.73 -5.80
CA VAL A 397 -14.35 -2.37 -6.62
C VAL A 397 -13.73 -3.24 -7.72
N ALA A 398 -12.66 -2.74 -8.35
CA ALA A 398 -11.94 -3.52 -9.35
C ALA A 398 -11.21 -4.72 -8.73
N SER A 399 -10.59 -4.56 -7.57
CA SER A 399 -9.92 -5.64 -6.85
C SER A 399 -10.88 -6.78 -6.49
N ASP A 400 -12.08 -6.47 -6.00
CA ASP A 400 -13.12 -7.46 -5.69
C ASP A 400 -13.55 -8.24 -6.94
N ALA A 401 -13.80 -7.54 -8.05
CA ALA A 401 -14.19 -8.17 -9.31
C ALA A 401 -13.06 -9.07 -9.87
N VAL A 402 -11.82 -8.61 -9.80
CA VAL A 402 -10.63 -9.38 -10.22
C VAL A 402 -10.42 -10.59 -9.32
N THR A 403 -10.64 -10.48 -8.01
CA THR A 403 -10.59 -11.62 -7.08
C THR A 403 -11.56 -12.73 -7.51
N ASN A 404 -12.79 -12.35 -7.88
CA ASN A 404 -13.77 -13.30 -8.40
C ASN A 404 -13.30 -13.95 -9.71
N ALA A 405 -12.72 -13.19 -10.63
CA ALA A 405 -12.18 -13.72 -11.89
C ALA A 405 -11.01 -14.67 -11.68
N VAL A 406 -10.10 -14.37 -10.74
CA VAL A 406 -9.01 -15.28 -10.34
C VAL A 406 -9.60 -16.60 -9.82
N GLY A 407 -10.56 -16.56 -8.90
CA GLY A 407 -11.24 -17.75 -8.39
C GLY A 407 -11.94 -18.57 -9.49
N ALA A 408 -12.66 -17.90 -10.40
CA ALA A 408 -13.34 -18.54 -11.51
C ALA A 408 -12.36 -19.24 -12.46
N ALA A 409 -11.31 -18.55 -12.87
CA ALA A 409 -10.34 -19.11 -13.81
C ALA A 409 -9.44 -20.16 -13.15
N VAL A 410 -8.80 -19.83 -12.03
CA VAL A 410 -7.74 -20.66 -11.45
C VAL A 410 -8.28 -21.85 -10.67
N LEU A 411 -9.35 -21.65 -9.88
CA LEU A 411 -9.93 -22.71 -9.06
C LEU A 411 -11.02 -23.50 -9.78
N ASN A 412 -11.83 -22.85 -10.61
CA ASN A 412 -12.96 -23.48 -11.27
C ASN A 412 -12.73 -23.81 -12.75
N GLY A 413 -11.57 -23.40 -13.33
CA GLY A 413 -11.18 -23.77 -14.70
C GLY A 413 -11.90 -22.98 -15.79
N GLU A 414 -12.49 -21.82 -15.47
CA GLU A 414 -13.10 -20.95 -16.48
C GLU A 414 -12.01 -20.37 -17.41
N ASP A 415 -12.40 -20.05 -18.65
CA ASP A 415 -11.51 -19.38 -19.59
C ASP A 415 -11.05 -18.01 -19.03
N PRO A 416 -9.73 -17.74 -18.94
CA PRO A 416 -9.21 -16.50 -18.33
C PRO A 416 -9.72 -15.22 -18.99
N LYS A 417 -9.85 -15.23 -20.33
CA LYS A 417 -10.37 -14.04 -21.05
C LYS A 417 -11.82 -13.80 -20.69
N LYS A 418 -12.65 -14.85 -20.66
CA LYS A 418 -14.05 -14.73 -20.28
C LYS A 418 -14.20 -14.24 -18.84
N ALA A 419 -13.47 -14.82 -17.88
CA ALA A 419 -13.53 -14.40 -16.48
C ALA A 419 -13.17 -12.92 -16.30
N LEU A 420 -12.17 -12.43 -17.04
CA LEU A 420 -11.76 -11.03 -17.01
C LEU A 420 -12.72 -10.10 -17.74
N ASP A 421 -13.38 -10.56 -18.82
CA ASP A 421 -14.44 -9.79 -19.49
C ASP A 421 -15.66 -9.62 -18.57
N ASP A 422 -16.03 -10.66 -17.84
CA ASP A 422 -17.11 -10.60 -16.86
C ASP A 422 -16.75 -9.64 -15.69
N ALA A 423 -15.49 -9.66 -15.22
CA ALA A 423 -15.01 -8.71 -14.23
C ALA A 423 -15.04 -7.25 -14.75
N ALA A 424 -14.59 -7.02 -16.00
CA ALA A 424 -14.64 -5.70 -16.62
C ALA A 424 -16.08 -5.18 -16.71
N ALA A 425 -17.02 -6.03 -17.11
CA ALA A 425 -18.45 -5.70 -17.16
C ALA A 425 -19.02 -5.40 -15.77
N GLN A 426 -18.65 -6.17 -14.75
CA GLN A 426 -19.04 -5.93 -13.35
C GLN A 426 -18.55 -4.57 -12.87
N ILE A 427 -17.27 -4.23 -13.10
CA ILE A 427 -16.69 -2.94 -12.71
C ILE A 427 -17.41 -1.80 -13.45
N ALA A 428 -17.63 -1.93 -14.78
CA ALA A 428 -18.33 -0.92 -15.57
C ALA A 428 -19.73 -0.65 -15.04
N ASN A 429 -20.48 -1.70 -14.70
CA ASN A 429 -21.84 -1.58 -14.15
C ASN A 429 -21.85 -0.92 -12.77
N SER A 430 -20.85 -1.20 -11.92
CA SER A 430 -20.78 -0.68 -10.56
C SER A 430 -20.28 0.75 -10.49
N THR A 431 -19.41 1.15 -11.42
CA THR A 431 -18.68 2.44 -11.36
C THR A 431 -19.11 3.45 -12.42
N GLY A 432 -19.77 2.98 -13.48
CA GLY A 432 -20.09 3.79 -14.66
C GLY A 432 -18.88 4.10 -15.56
N ARG A 433 -17.69 3.50 -15.28
CA ARG A 433 -16.51 3.68 -16.12
C ARG A 433 -16.64 2.91 -17.43
N LYS A 434 -15.95 3.41 -18.46
CA LYS A 434 -15.83 2.71 -19.74
C LYS A 434 -14.79 1.60 -19.65
N ILE A 435 -15.02 0.53 -20.39
CA ILE A 435 -14.01 -0.48 -20.66
C ILE A 435 -13.14 0.06 -21.80
N ALA A 436 -11.82 0.00 -21.64
CA ALA A 436 -10.87 0.38 -22.69
C ALA A 436 -11.05 -0.52 -23.92
N GLY A 437 -10.97 0.08 -25.11
CA GLY A 437 -11.19 -0.59 -26.39
C GLY A 437 -9.96 -1.32 -26.92
#